data_c6bc5d0fae9568714c6f66eb863595e7
#
_entry.id   c6bc5d0fae9568714c6f66eb863595e7
#
_cell.length_a   1.000
_cell.length_b   1.000
_cell.length_c   1.000
_cell.angle_alpha   90.00
_cell.angle_beta   90.00
_cell.angle_gamma   90.00
#
_symmetry.space_group_name_H-M   'P 1'
#
loop_
_entity.id
_entity.type
_entity.pdbx_description
1 polymer ?
#
loop_
_entity_poly.entity_id
_entity_poly.type
_entity_poly.pdbx_seq_one_letter_code
_entity_poly.pdbx_strand_id
1 'polypeptide(L)'
;MRSLVTLCMIALCTILQAQEANIPKVFTLGQSEKAYESLNQSYSKTLLEASNGDIKMAFDQWLLMMKEMDVYAERIDFDLNGVKLWLHVFWGANGKIDHMGYLLRSDSRNINDAELKAFFSSFMNRFTFPIKSDKPFNHYTGATFPTFSVKVNN
;
A
#
# COMPACT_ATOMS: atom_id res chain seq x y z
N MET A 1 -58.71 -0.24 -0.95
CA MET A 1 -57.66 -0.73 -1.85
C MET A 1 -56.62 0.33 -2.32
N ARG A 2 -56.76 1.58 -1.93
CA ARG A 2 -55.78 2.66 -2.31
C ARG A 2 -54.58 2.85 -1.39
N SER A 3 -54.65 2.32 -0.16
CA SER A 3 -53.60 2.50 0.85
C SER A 3 -52.49 1.43 0.82
N LEU A 4 -52.69 0.29 0.17
CA LEU A 4 -51.68 -0.78 0.12
C LEU A 4 -50.63 -0.57 -0.95
N VAL A 5 -50.91 0.20 -2.02
CA VAL A 5 -49.98 0.45 -3.14
C VAL A 5 -48.91 1.48 -2.75
N THR A 6 -49.22 2.40 -1.85
CA THR A 6 -48.29 3.47 -1.42
C THR A 6 -47.21 2.95 -0.48
N LEU A 7 -47.47 1.87 0.25
CA LEU A 7 -46.49 1.29 1.19
C LEU A 7 -45.39 0.48 0.48
N CYS A 8 -45.68 -0.13 -0.66
CA CYS A 8 -44.68 -0.88 -1.45
C CYS A 8 -43.66 0.00 -2.19
N MET A 9 -44.00 1.26 -2.48
CA MET A 9 -43.09 2.16 -3.20
C MET A 9 -42.00 2.77 -2.30
N ILE A 10 -42.21 2.82 -1.00
CA ILE A 10 -41.22 3.36 -0.04
C ILE A 10 -40.14 2.32 0.32
N ALA A 11 -40.46 1.02 0.20
CA ALA A 11 -39.52 -0.06 0.52
C ALA A 11 -38.45 -0.31 -0.57
N LEU A 12 -38.62 0.25 -1.78
CA LEU A 12 -37.69 0.02 -2.91
C LEU A 12 -36.55 1.06 -2.97
N CYS A 13 -36.60 2.12 -2.18
CA CYS A 13 -35.58 3.21 -2.21
C CYS A 13 -34.41 3.02 -1.25
N THR A 14 -34.32 1.92 -0.48
CA THR A 14 -33.28 1.77 0.54
C THR A 14 -32.15 0.79 0.21
N ILE A 15 -32.04 0.31 -1.03
CA ILE A 15 -30.98 -0.65 -1.44
C ILE A 15 -29.98 -0.01 -2.40
N LEU A 16 -29.80 1.30 -2.39
CA LEU A 16 -28.59 1.94 -2.89
C LEU A 16 -27.64 2.23 -1.73
N GLN A 17 -27.28 1.19 -0.98
CA GLN A 17 -26.05 1.28 -0.20
C GLN A 17 -24.91 1.23 -1.22
N ALA A 18 -24.24 2.38 -1.36
CA ALA A 18 -23.00 2.48 -2.08
C ALA A 18 -22.10 1.33 -1.62
N GLN A 19 -21.80 0.39 -2.51
CA GLN A 19 -20.66 -0.49 -2.33
C GLN A 19 -19.46 0.46 -2.20
N GLU A 20 -19.01 0.69 -0.97
CA GLU A 20 -17.69 1.25 -0.75
C GLU A 20 -16.74 0.36 -1.55
N ALA A 21 -16.15 0.92 -2.59
CA ALA A 21 -15.20 0.21 -3.42
C ALA A 21 -14.02 -0.17 -2.53
N ASN A 22 -14.05 -1.38 -1.98
CA ASN A 22 -13.02 -1.88 -1.10
C ASN A 22 -11.73 -2.02 -1.91
N ILE A 23 -10.77 -1.16 -1.63
CA ILE A 23 -9.49 -1.20 -2.31
C ILE A 23 -8.74 -2.48 -1.91
N PRO A 24 -8.20 -3.26 -2.87
CA PRO A 24 -7.42 -4.44 -2.54
C PRO A 24 -6.22 -4.12 -1.64
N LYS A 25 -5.72 -5.11 -0.90
CA LYS A 25 -4.51 -4.92 -0.09
C LYS A 25 -3.30 -4.50 -0.93
N VAL A 26 -3.15 -5.10 -2.12
CA VAL A 26 -2.15 -4.67 -3.13
C VAL A 26 -2.89 -4.22 -4.37
N PHE A 27 -2.61 -3.02 -4.85
CA PHE A 27 -3.31 -2.41 -5.97
C PHE A 27 -2.39 -1.55 -6.84
N THR A 28 -2.80 -1.34 -8.10
CA THR A 28 -2.12 -0.44 -9.01
C THR A 28 -2.67 0.98 -8.83
N LEU A 29 -1.78 1.96 -8.63
CA LEU A 29 -2.15 3.37 -8.51
C LEU A 29 -2.84 3.86 -9.78
N GLY A 30 -3.87 4.69 -9.62
CA GLY A 30 -4.66 5.25 -10.72
C GLY A 30 -5.88 4.41 -11.16
N GLN A 31 -6.08 3.19 -10.62
CA GLN A 31 -7.21 2.33 -11.04
C GLN A 31 -8.52 2.62 -10.30
N SER A 32 -8.50 3.26 -9.15
CA SER A 32 -9.69 3.46 -8.30
C SER A 32 -9.55 4.74 -7.49
N GLU A 33 -9.60 5.90 -8.15
CA GLU A 33 -9.32 7.21 -7.53
C GLU A 33 -10.15 7.47 -6.27
N LYS A 34 -11.47 7.24 -6.31
CA LYS A 34 -12.35 7.49 -5.16
C LYS A 34 -12.01 6.64 -3.94
N ALA A 35 -11.74 5.35 -4.15
CA ALA A 35 -11.35 4.44 -3.06
C ALA A 35 -9.96 4.78 -2.53
N TYR A 36 -9.04 5.18 -3.41
CA TYR A 36 -7.71 5.65 -3.05
C TYR A 36 -7.73 6.95 -2.27
N GLU A 37 -8.59 7.91 -2.64
CA GLU A 37 -8.79 9.14 -1.88
C GLU A 37 -9.32 8.86 -0.46
N SER A 38 -10.32 7.98 -0.32
CA SER A 38 -10.82 7.55 0.98
C SER A 38 -9.74 6.88 1.83
N LEU A 39 -8.88 6.07 1.21
CA LEU A 39 -7.74 5.46 1.87
C LEU A 39 -6.75 6.52 2.39
N ASN A 40 -6.37 7.51 1.57
CA ASN A 40 -5.50 8.60 1.96
C ASN A 40 -6.06 9.40 3.15
N GLN A 41 -7.36 9.63 3.18
CA GLN A 41 -8.01 10.30 4.32
C GLN A 41 -7.94 9.47 5.61
N SER A 42 -8.07 8.14 5.50
CA SER A 42 -8.00 7.22 6.65
C SER A 42 -6.58 7.08 7.20
N TYR A 43 -5.57 7.22 6.35
CA TYR A 43 -4.14 7.14 6.69
C TYR A 43 -3.48 8.52 6.56
N SER A 44 -4.06 9.55 7.18
CA SER A 44 -3.67 10.95 6.97
C SER A 44 -2.31 11.32 7.56
N LYS A 45 -1.77 10.52 8.50
CA LYS A 45 -0.45 10.74 9.11
C LYS A 45 0.66 10.27 8.17
N THR A 46 1.71 11.03 8.04
CA THR A 46 2.88 10.64 7.24
C THR A 46 3.88 9.80 8.05
N LEU A 47 4.78 9.07 7.37
CA LEU A 47 5.89 8.38 8.01
C LEU A 47 6.75 9.35 8.84
N LEU A 48 6.99 10.57 8.36
CA LEU A 48 7.75 11.58 9.09
C LEU A 48 7.06 11.97 10.40
N GLU A 49 5.75 12.19 10.38
CA GLU A 49 4.98 12.48 11.59
C GLU A 49 4.92 11.28 12.54
N ALA A 50 4.81 10.05 12.00
CA ALA A 50 4.89 8.83 12.80
C ALA A 50 6.27 8.63 13.45
N SER A 51 7.32 9.22 12.85
CA SER A 51 8.69 9.29 13.38
C SER A 51 8.94 10.50 14.28
N ASN A 52 7.88 11.17 14.76
CA ASN A 52 7.96 12.38 15.59
C ASN A 52 8.74 13.54 14.93
N GLY A 53 8.71 13.64 13.62
CA GLY A 53 9.43 14.64 12.83
C GLY A 53 10.92 14.35 12.64
N ASP A 54 11.42 13.21 13.10
CA ASP A 54 12.81 12.79 12.89
C ASP A 54 13.01 12.25 11.47
N ILE A 55 13.55 13.09 10.59
CA ILE A 55 13.81 12.77 9.18
C ILE A 55 14.77 11.58 9.05
N LYS A 56 15.82 11.54 9.90
CA LYS A 56 16.80 10.45 9.84
C LYS A 56 16.15 9.12 10.22
N MET A 57 15.37 9.09 11.27
CA MET A 57 14.62 7.90 11.68
C MET A 57 13.65 7.44 10.58
N ALA A 58 12.85 8.36 10.02
CA ALA A 58 11.92 8.03 8.96
C ALA A 58 12.63 7.42 7.74
N PHE A 59 13.75 8.02 7.33
CA PHE A 59 14.54 7.55 6.19
C PHE A 59 15.20 6.20 6.45
N ASP A 60 15.84 6.03 7.60
CA ASP A 60 16.52 4.78 7.97
C ASP A 60 15.53 3.60 8.03
N GLN A 61 14.34 3.82 8.58
CA GLN A 61 13.31 2.79 8.67
C GLN A 61 12.69 2.46 7.30
N TRP A 62 12.53 3.46 6.43
CA TRP A 62 12.13 3.24 5.05
C TRP A 62 13.16 2.38 4.30
N LEU A 63 14.45 2.74 4.38
CA LEU A 63 15.52 1.96 3.75
C LEU A 63 15.61 0.53 4.30
N LEU A 64 15.38 0.34 5.61
CA LEU A 64 15.33 -0.98 6.22
C LEU A 64 14.23 -1.83 5.55
N MET A 65 13.02 -1.30 5.39
CA MET A 65 11.94 -2.02 4.72
C MET A 65 12.29 -2.36 3.27
N MET A 66 12.89 -1.42 2.53
CA MET A 66 13.32 -1.66 1.15
C MET A 66 14.37 -2.76 1.06
N LYS A 67 15.32 -2.78 1.99
CA LYS A 67 16.34 -3.84 2.10
C LYS A 67 15.72 -5.19 2.45
N GLU A 68 14.74 -5.23 3.34
CA GLU A 68 14.02 -6.45 3.68
C GLU A 68 13.22 -7.00 2.48
N MET A 69 12.72 -6.13 1.59
CA MET A 69 12.12 -6.55 0.31
C MET A 69 13.15 -7.23 -0.60
N ASP A 70 14.36 -6.65 -0.76
CA ASP A 70 15.44 -7.27 -1.54
C ASP A 70 15.81 -8.64 -0.98
N VAL A 71 16.07 -8.73 0.32
CA VAL A 71 16.42 -10.00 1.00
C VAL A 71 15.30 -11.04 0.86
N TYR A 72 14.04 -10.60 0.95
CA TYR A 72 12.91 -11.50 0.79
C TYR A 72 12.79 -12.00 -0.64
N ALA A 73 12.98 -11.12 -1.63
CA ALA A 73 12.96 -11.47 -3.05
C ALA A 73 14.03 -12.52 -3.39
N GLU A 74 15.27 -12.33 -2.91
CA GLU A 74 16.35 -13.32 -3.05
C GLU A 74 15.99 -14.68 -2.42
N ARG A 75 15.40 -14.66 -1.23
CA ARG A 75 15.03 -15.89 -0.51
C ARG A 75 14.00 -16.74 -1.24
N ILE A 76 13.10 -16.12 -1.99
CA ILE A 76 12.04 -16.81 -2.75
C ILE A 76 12.36 -16.95 -4.24
N ASP A 77 13.57 -16.61 -4.65
CA ASP A 77 14.02 -16.62 -6.05
C ASP A 77 13.15 -15.74 -6.96
N PHE A 78 12.77 -14.56 -6.45
CA PHE A 78 11.98 -13.56 -7.19
C PHE A 78 12.87 -12.41 -7.65
N ASP A 79 13.06 -12.27 -8.96
CA ASP A 79 13.97 -11.26 -9.52
C ASP A 79 13.32 -9.86 -9.55
N LEU A 80 13.78 -8.97 -8.67
CA LEU A 80 13.44 -7.55 -8.64
C LEU A 80 14.45 -6.65 -9.37
N ASN A 81 15.56 -7.19 -9.90
CA ASN A 81 16.60 -6.35 -10.50
C ASN A 81 16.06 -5.48 -11.64
N GLY A 82 16.31 -4.19 -11.57
CA GLY A 82 15.88 -3.21 -12.56
C GLY A 82 14.41 -2.80 -12.47
N VAL A 83 13.68 -3.30 -11.48
CA VAL A 83 12.30 -2.83 -11.21
C VAL A 83 12.37 -1.45 -10.56
N LYS A 84 11.66 -0.49 -11.16
CA LYS A 84 11.52 0.89 -10.66
C LYS A 84 10.06 1.24 -10.63
N LEU A 85 9.59 1.76 -9.49
CA LEU A 85 8.18 2.05 -9.32
C LEU A 85 7.94 3.23 -8.37
N TRP A 86 6.76 3.81 -8.44
CA TRP A 86 6.19 4.59 -7.38
C TRP A 86 5.53 3.62 -6.41
N LEU A 87 5.81 3.79 -5.12
CA LEU A 87 5.30 2.93 -4.05
C LEU A 87 4.59 3.77 -3.02
N HIS A 88 3.36 3.40 -2.68
CA HIS A 88 2.60 3.99 -1.60
C HIS A 88 2.25 2.91 -0.58
N VAL A 89 2.81 3.00 0.60
CA VAL A 89 2.60 2.03 1.67
C VAL A 89 1.76 2.66 2.77
N PHE A 90 0.80 1.90 3.25
CA PHE A 90 -0.14 2.28 4.31
C PHE A 90 0.01 1.31 5.47
N TRP A 91 0.33 1.84 6.65
CA TRP A 91 0.52 1.04 7.86
C TRP A 91 -0.56 1.35 8.89
N GLY A 92 -1.05 0.31 9.52
CA GLY A 92 -1.81 0.44 10.76
C GLY A 92 -0.95 1.04 11.88
N ALA A 93 -1.58 1.54 12.93
CA ALA A 93 -0.89 2.10 14.10
C ALA A 93 0.11 1.13 14.76
N ASN A 94 -0.07 -0.17 14.55
CA ASN A 94 0.79 -1.24 15.06
C ASN A 94 2.01 -1.55 14.16
N GLY A 95 2.17 -0.85 13.03
CA GLY A 95 3.24 -1.05 12.06
C GLY A 95 3.01 -2.19 11.05
N LYS A 96 1.86 -2.87 11.08
CA LYS A 96 1.51 -3.82 10.02
C LYS A 96 1.16 -3.07 8.74
N ILE A 97 1.58 -3.60 7.59
CA ILE A 97 1.20 -3.04 6.30
C ILE A 97 -0.23 -3.49 6.00
N ASP A 98 -1.14 -2.53 5.90
CA ASP A 98 -2.55 -2.79 5.59
C ASP A 98 -2.80 -2.74 4.08
N HIS A 99 -2.18 -1.77 3.38
CA HIS A 99 -2.28 -1.65 1.93
C HIS A 99 -0.95 -1.23 1.30
N MET A 100 -0.77 -1.63 0.04
CA MET A 100 0.38 -1.26 -0.78
C MET A 100 -0.08 -0.95 -2.20
N GLY A 101 0.01 0.34 -2.58
CA GLY A 101 -0.22 0.81 -3.93
C GLY A 101 1.09 0.95 -4.69
N TYR A 102 1.13 0.59 -5.98
CA TYR A 102 2.31 0.78 -6.80
C TYR A 102 1.96 1.19 -8.24
N LEU A 103 2.92 1.79 -8.91
CA LEU A 103 2.87 2.09 -10.33
C LEU A 103 4.28 1.93 -10.92
N LEU A 104 4.44 1.05 -11.89
CA LEU A 104 5.72 0.90 -12.60
C LEU A 104 6.07 2.21 -13.31
N ARG A 105 7.33 2.62 -13.17
CA ARG A 105 7.86 3.77 -13.90
C ARG A 105 8.14 3.39 -15.34
N SER A 106 8.11 4.35 -16.25
CA SER A 106 8.37 4.15 -17.68
C SER A 106 9.79 3.62 -17.98
N ASP A 107 10.74 3.88 -17.08
CA ASP A 107 12.13 3.42 -17.14
C ASP A 107 12.39 2.13 -16.32
N SER A 108 11.33 1.47 -15.87
CA SER A 108 11.42 0.19 -15.17
C SER A 108 11.63 -0.96 -16.14
N ARG A 109 12.34 -1.99 -15.66
CA ARG A 109 12.28 -3.31 -16.30
C ARG A 109 10.82 -3.78 -16.32
N ASN A 110 10.42 -4.41 -17.42
CA ASN A 110 9.11 -5.06 -17.48
C ASN A 110 9.06 -6.27 -16.56
N ILE A 111 7.96 -6.40 -15.82
CA ILE A 111 7.70 -7.49 -14.88
C ILE A 111 6.23 -7.87 -14.95
N ASN A 112 5.91 -9.13 -14.72
CA ASN A 112 4.53 -9.60 -14.68
C ASN A 112 3.78 -8.97 -13.50
N ASP A 113 2.68 -8.27 -13.78
CA ASP A 113 1.90 -7.54 -12.77
C ASP A 113 1.29 -8.46 -11.70
N ALA A 114 0.82 -9.66 -12.09
CA ALA A 114 0.25 -10.61 -11.16
C ALA A 114 1.31 -11.20 -10.21
N GLU A 115 2.52 -11.45 -10.72
CA GLU A 115 3.64 -11.92 -9.92
C GLU A 115 4.12 -10.85 -8.95
N LEU A 116 4.20 -9.58 -9.40
CA LEU A 116 4.57 -8.46 -8.53
C LEU A 116 3.53 -8.24 -7.41
N LYS A 117 2.24 -8.34 -7.74
CA LYS A 117 1.16 -8.29 -6.73
C LYS A 117 1.27 -9.43 -5.72
N ALA A 118 1.55 -10.64 -6.19
CA ALA A 118 1.73 -11.81 -5.32
C ALA A 118 2.95 -11.63 -4.39
N PHE A 119 4.07 -11.10 -4.92
CA PHE A 119 5.26 -10.77 -4.15
C PHE A 119 4.93 -9.78 -3.03
N PHE A 120 4.32 -8.63 -3.34
CA PHE A 120 3.95 -7.64 -2.34
C PHE A 120 2.97 -8.19 -1.31
N SER A 121 1.97 -8.94 -1.73
CA SER A 121 1.01 -9.59 -0.82
C SER A 121 1.69 -10.53 0.16
N SER A 122 2.66 -11.31 -0.32
CA SER A 122 3.44 -12.24 0.50
C SER A 122 4.38 -11.50 1.47
N PHE A 123 5.05 -10.44 1.01
CA PHE A 123 5.91 -9.60 1.84
C PHE A 123 5.12 -8.93 2.98
N MET A 124 3.98 -8.32 2.69
CA MET A 124 3.11 -7.67 3.68
C MET A 124 2.73 -8.59 4.85
N ASN A 125 2.52 -9.87 4.59
CA ASN A 125 2.17 -10.84 5.62
C ASN A 125 3.33 -11.21 6.55
N ARG A 126 4.56 -10.91 6.17
CA ARG A 126 5.79 -11.31 6.89
C ARG A 126 6.49 -10.16 7.57
N PHE A 127 6.31 -8.96 7.05
CA PHE A 127 7.02 -7.77 7.53
C PHE A 127 6.13 -6.95 8.45
N THR A 128 6.73 -6.51 9.57
CA THR A 128 6.11 -5.53 10.46
C THR A 128 7.10 -4.37 10.61
N PHE A 129 6.62 -3.19 10.30
CA PHE A 129 7.41 -1.97 10.37
C PHE A 129 7.73 -1.62 11.83
N PRO A 130 8.95 -1.24 12.17
CA PRO A 130 9.35 -1.02 13.57
C PRO A 130 8.66 0.17 14.23
N ILE A 131 8.29 1.19 13.45
CA ILE A 131 7.61 2.37 13.98
C ILE A 131 6.16 2.01 14.33
N LYS A 132 5.74 2.40 15.54
CA LYS A 132 4.35 2.38 15.99
C LYS A 132 3.88 3.82 16.17
N SER A 133 2.60 4.07 15.92
CA SER A 133 2.01 5.39 16.00
C SER A 133 0.67 5.32 16.73
N ASP A 134 0.15 6.46 17.17
CA ASP A 134 -1.19 6.61 17.73
C ASP A 134 -2.29 6.47 16.65
N LYS A 135 -1.92 6.68 15.38
CA LYS A 135 -2.83 6.61 14.22
C LYS A 135 -2.18 5.85 13.07
N PRO A 136 -2.97 5.31 12.14
CA PRO A 136 -2.48 4.79 10.87
C PRO A 136 -1.70 5.86 10.11
N PHE A 137 -0.68 5.44 9.38
CA PHE A 137 0.20 6.35 8.65
C PHE A 137 0.59 5.80 7.27
N ASN A 138 1.14 6.67 6.44
CA ASN A 138 1.50 6.32 5.06
C ASN A 138 2.84 6.92 4.64
N HIS A 139 3.39 6.39 3.54
CA HIS A 139 4.52 6.99 2.84
C HIS A 139 4.45 6.72 1.34
N TYR A 140 4.60 7.76 0.55
CA TYR A 140 4.63 7.70 -0.91
C TYR A 140 5.97 8.18 -1.44
N THR A 141 6.66 7.33 -2.21
CA THR A 141 7.96 7.69 -2.80
C THR A 141 8.32 6.78 -3.99
N GLY A 142 9.35 7.17 -4.74
CA GLY A 142 9.97 6.30 -5.74
C GLY A 142 10.80 5.20 -5.08
N ALA A 143 10.73 3.99 -5.65
CA ALA A 143 11.53 2.84 -5.24
C ALA A 143 12.26 2.25 -6.45
N THR A 144 13.50 1.80 -6.24
CA THR A 144 14.34 1.16 -7.26
C THR A 144 14.98 -0.07 -6.65
N PHE A 145 14.90 -1.19 -7.35
CA PHE A 145 15.49 -2.46 -6.93
C PHE A 145 16.65 -2.87 -7.85
N PRO A 146 17.74 -3.45 -7.29
CA PRO A 146 17.98 -3.59 -5.85
C PRO A 146 18.23 -2.23 -5.19
N THR A 147 17.94 -2.16 -3.91
CA THR A 147 18.21 -0.97 -3.09
C THR A 147 19.72 -0.75 -3.01
N PHE A 148 20.21 0.48 -3.21
CA PHE A 148 21.66 0.78 -3.23
C PHE A 148 22.43 0.31 -1.98
N SER A 149 21.76 0.17 -0.84
CA SER A 149 22.36 -0.31 0.40
C SER A 149 22.79 -1.79 0.37
N VAL A 150 22.31 -2.59 -0.60
CA VAL A 150 22.68 -4.02 -0.72
C VAL A 150 24.05 -4.19 -1.38
N LYS A 151 24.50 -3.23 -2.19
CA LYS A 151 25.78 -3.33 -2.95
C LYS A 151 27.04 -3.01 -2.13
N VAL A 152 26.94 -2.55 -0.89
CA VAL A 152 28.09 -2.11 -0.07
C VAL A 152 28.71 -3.24 0.75
N ASN A 153 28.11 -4.44 0.77
CA ASN A 153 28.53 -5.56 1.61
C ASN A 153 29.04 -6.79 0.84
N ASN A 154 29.61 -6.60 -0.37
CA ASN A 154 30.31 -7.65 -1.11
C ASN A 154 31.78 -7.26 -1.34
#